data_8289034b9bf49eae4a585aede6f19b8a
#
_entry.id   8289034b9bf49eae4a585aede6f19b8a
#
_cell.length_a   1.000
_cell.length_b   1.000
_cell.length_c   1.000
_cell.angle_alpha   90.00
_cell.angle_beta   90.00
_cell.angle_gamma   90.00
#
_symmetry.space_group_name_H-M   'P 1'
#
loop_
_entity.id
_entity.type
_entity.pdbx_description
1 polymer ?
#
loop_
_entity_poly.entity_id
_entity_poly.type
_entity_poly.pdbx_seq_one_letter_code
_entity_poly.pdbx_strand_id
1 'polypeptide(L)'
;TTFEWFGEDEYESRWSVGNWEQAWEAGTEYVQSLWDDMGAEAFSNSFVEGYIDSDMVSEYFRDIYEEDVENNHDVYFNDDDLPLSDDQEELISNLEKKIEALHNKIDSIRQNDEEDDDIDGIEEEIEETENEIEDIKSSPEGEPTQTQIDDAVDNLMYEVNNDPISHITDMGLDIDNFIDVDELIDGVLNMDGMGPSLSSYDGEQHEVKINDTWYYVYRVD
;
A
#
# COMPACT_ATOMS: atom_id res chain seq x y z
N THR A 1 -22.80 36.01 -11.45
CA THR A 1 -22.78 37.44 -11.82
C THR A 1 -22.34 38.21 -10.61
N THR A 2 -21.10 38.65 -10.60
CA THR A 2 -20.53 39.47 -9.54
C THR A 2 -21.11 40.87 -9.66
N PHE A 3 -21.73 41.37 -8.60
CA PHE A 3 -22.15 42.77 -8.54
C PHE A 3 -21.17 43.50 -7.62
N GLU A 4 -20.48 44.47 -8.16
CA GLU A 4 -19.73 45.44 -7.38
C GLU A 4 -20.70 46.54 -6.95
N TRP A 5 -20.87 46.74 -5.63
CA TRP A 5 -21.64 47.84 -5.07
C TRP A 5 -20.70 48.79 -4.34
N PHE A 6 -20.69 50.04 -4.76
CA PHE A 6 -19.91 51.13 -4.13
C PHE A 6 -20.83 51.88 -3.18
N GLY A 7 -20.60 51.77 -1.88
CA GLY A 7 -21.25 52.63 -0.87
C GLY A 7 -20.59 54.00 -0.80
N GLU A 8 -21.37 55.05 -0.51
CA GLU A 8 -20.88 56.44 -0.38
C GLU A 8 -20.13 56.71 0.94
N ASP A 9 -19.61 55.73 1.65
CA ASP A 9 -18.77 55.94 2.85
C ASP A 9 -17.29 56.05 2.44
N GLU A 10 -16.50 56.77 3.23
CA GLU A 10 -15.09 57.19 3.00
C GLU A 10 -14.11 56.04 2.71
N TYR A 11 -14.56 54.80 2.64
CA TYR A 11 -13.80 53.61 2.28
C TYR A 11 -14.59 52.81 1.21
N GLU A 12 -14.07 52.76 0.01
CA GLU A 12 -14.65 51.95 -1.10
C GLU A 12 -14.51 50.46 -0.77
N SER A 13 -15.51 49.88 -0.08
CA SER A 13 -15.54 48.45 0.21
C SER A 13 -16.10 47.67 -1.00
N ARG A 14 -15.37 46.64 -1.46
CA ARG A 14 -15.83 45.76 -2.53
C ARG A 14 -16.44 44.50 -1.93
N TRP A 15 -17.53 44.05 -2.55
CA TRP A 15 -18.28 42.93 -2.07
C TRP A 15 -18.56 41.96 -3.23
N SER A 16 -18.34 40.67 -2.99
CA SER A 16 -18.84 39.59 -3.86
C SER A 16 -20.19 39.13 -3.35
N VAL A 17 -21.15 38.98 -4.28
CA VAL A 17 -22.51 38.56 -3.97
C VAL A 17 -22.95 37.48 -4.94
N GLY A 18 -23.45 36.37 -4.44
CA GLY A 18 -23.94 35.25 -5.24
C GLY A 18 -25.03 34.44 -4.53
N ASN A 19 -25.71 33.61 -5.27
CA ASN A 19 -26.51 32.54 -4.67
C ASN A 19 -25.58 31.41 -4.15
N TRP A 20 -26.14 30.39 -3.50
CA TRP A 20 -25.38 29.28 -2.98
C TRP A 20 -24.48 28.60 -4.05
N GLU A 21 -25.02 28.28 -5.20
CA GLU A 21 -24.32 27.59 -6.28
C GLU A 21 -23.11 28.41 -6.78
N GLN A 22 -23.30 29.72 -6.97
CA GLN A 22 -22.23 30.64 -7.39
C GLN A 22 -21.14 30.81 -6.32
N ALA A 23 -21.54 30.86 -5.05
CA ALA A 23 -20.58 30.94 -3.94
C ALA A 23 -19.77 29.66 -3.80
N TRP A 24 -20.45 28.53 -3.92
CA TRP A 24 -19.77 27.21 -3.89
C TRP A 24 -18.78 27.05 -5.04
N GLU A 25 -19.18 27.35 -6.27
CA GLU A 25 -18.32 27.32 -7.46
C GLU A 25 -17.08 28.22 -7.26
N ALA A 26 -17.27 29.45 -6.79
CA ALA A 26 -16.15 30.36 -6.53
C ALA A 26 -15.25 29.90 -5.38
N GLY A 27 -15.81 29.28 -4.33
CA GLY A 27 -15.05 28.66 -3.26
C GLY A 27 -14.21 27.48 -3.76
N THR A 28 -14.80 26.62 -4.57
CA THR A 28 -14.11 25.50 -5.23
C THR A 28 -12.94 26.01 -6.09
N GLU A 29 -13.17 27.01 -6.95
CA GLU A 29 -12.11 27.61 -7.76
C GLU A 29 -10.95 28.19 -6.92
N TYR A 30 -11.29 28.80 -5.77
CA TYR A 30 -10.27 29.35 -4.87
C TYR A 30 -9.44 28.24 -4.21
N VAL A 31 -10.06 27.22 -3.64
CA VAL A 31 -9.36 26.10 -3.00
C VAL A 31 -8.55 25.31 -4.02
N GLN A 32 -9.11 25.09 -5.23
CA GLN A 32 -8.37 24.49 -6.35
C GLN A 32 -7.12 25.29 -6.70
N SER A 33 -7.23 26.63 -6.75
CA SER A 33 -6.06 27.50 -7.04
C SER A 33 -4.99 27.38 -5.95
N LEU A 34 -5.38 27.25 -4.68
CA LEU A 34 -4.42 27.00 -3.59
C LEU A 34 -3.71 25.66 -3.76
N TRP A 35 -4.45 24.63 -4.14
CA TRP A 35 -3.88 23.32 -4.43
C TRP A 35 -2.93 23.38 -5.62
N ASP A 36 -3.32 24.00 -6.72
CA ASP A 36 -2.50 24.12 -7.93
C ASP A 36 -1.19 24.89 -7.68
N ASP A 37 -1.22 25.86 -6.73
CA ASP A 37 -0.07 26.69 -6.40
C ASP A 37 0.87 26.05 -5.35
N MET A 38 0.33 25.31 -4.39
CA MET A 38 1.05 24.88 -3.18
C MET A 38 0.91 23.38 -2.86
N GLY A 39 0.01 22.65 -3.52
CA GLY A 39 -0.27 21.25 -3.23
C GLY A 39 -0.75 21.02 -1.80
N ALA A 40 -0.40 19.89 -1.23
CA ALA A 40 -0.73 19.53 0.16
C ALA A 40 -0.17 20.51 1.19
N GLU A 41 0.90 21.24 0.87
CA GLU A 41 1.52 22.24 1.79
C GLU A 41 0.58 23.40 2.14
N ALA A 42 -0.46 23.65 1.33
CA ALA A 42 -1.49 24.66 1.63
C ALA A 42 -2.35 24.29 2.86
N PHE A 43 -2.33 23.04 3.30
CA PHE A 43 -3.21 22.50 4.33
C PHE A 43 -2.41 21.85 5.46
N SER A 44 -3.06 21.63 6.62
CA SER A 44 -2.39 20.90 7.70
C SER A 44 -2.27 19.40 7.38
N ASN A 45 -1.16 18.76 7.76
CA ASN A 45 -0.94 17.33 7.51
C ASN A 45 -2.10 16.47 8.01
N SER A 46 -2.63 16.76 9.21
CA SER A 46 -3.76 16.01 9.79
C SER A 46 -5.08 16.21 9.03
N PHE A 47 -5.19 17.27 8.24
CA PHE A 47 -6.34 17.48 7.36
C PHE A 47 -6.14 16.67 6.06
N VAL A 48 -4.98 16.80 5.44
CA VAL A 48 -4.62 16.10 4.20
C VAL A 48 -4.70 14.58 4.37
N GLU A 49 -4.27 14.06 5.53
CA GLU A 49 -4.32 12.63 5.86
C GLU A 49 -5.72 12.02 5.69
N GLY A 50 -6.77 12.82 5.94
CA GLY A 50 -8.17 12.39 5.79
C GLY A 50 -8.62 12.24 4.33
N TYR A 51 -7.83 12.69 3.37
CA TYR A 51 -8.15 12.69 1.93
C TYR A 51 -7.14 11.90 1.09
N ILE A 52 -6.31 11.08 1.74
CA ILE A 52 -5.44 10.14 1.04
C ILE A 52 -6.32 9.09 0.36
N ASP A 53 -6.15 8.93 -0.92
CA ASP A 53 -6.77 7.85 -1.68
C ASP A 53 -6.09 6.52 -1.33
N SER A 54 -6.71 5.76 -0.43
CA SER A 54 -6.21 4.48 0.06
C SER A 54 -6.12 3.41 -1.03
N ASP A 55 -6.97 3.48 -2.05
CA ASP A 55 -6.95 2.54 -3.16
C ASP A 55 -5.74 2.81 -4.05
N MET A 56 -5.47 4.08 -4.35
CA MET A 56 -4.30 4.50 -5.13
C MET A 56 -2.98 4.17 -4.41
N VAL A 57 -2.91 4.44 -3.09
CA VAL A 57 -1.76 4.06 -2.26
C VAL A 57 -1.56 2.55 -2.28
N SER A 58 -2.64 1.78 -2.07
CA SER A 58 -2.58 0.33 -2.02
C SER A 58 -2.14 -0.28 -3.36
N GLU A 59 -2.66 0.21 -4.48
CA GLU A 59 -2.26 -0.24 -5.82
C GLU A 59 -0.77 0.04 -6.06
N TYR A 60 -0.32 1.26 -5.78
CA TYR A 60 1.07 1.67 -6.03
C TYR A 60 2.08 0.88 -5.20
N PHE A 61 1.84 0.74 -3.89
CA PHE A 61 2.79 0.06 -3.00
C PHE A 61 2.76 -1.46 -3.18
N ARG A 62 1.60 -2.04 -3.51
CA ARG A 62 1.50 -3.48 -3.77
C ARG A 62 2.36 -3.89 -4.96
N ASP A 63 2.29 -3.18 -6.06
CA ASP A 63 3.09 -3.47 -7.25
C ASP A 63 4.61 -3.42 -6.95
N ILE A 64 5.04 -2.41 -6.16
CA ILE A 64 6.45 -2.27 -5.77
C ILE A 64 6.89 -3.41 -4.86
N TYR A 65 6.08 -3.76 -3.86
CA TYR A 65 6.44 -4.80 -2.91
C TYR A 65 6.38 -6.20 -3.51
N GLU A 66 5.45 -6.46 -4.44
CA GLU A 66 5.47 -7.72 -5.20
C GLU A 66 6.77 -7.87 -5.97
N GLU A 67 7.19 -6.85 -6.71
CA GLU A 67 8.46 -6.88 -7.45
C GLU A 67 9.67 -6.99 -6.51
N ASP A 68 9.66 -6.32 -5.36
CA ASP A 68 10.77 -6.36 -4.39
C ASP A 68 10.87 -7.72 -3.70
N VAL A 69 9.76 -8.31 -3.27
CA VAL A 69 9.71 -9.64 -2.62
C VAL A 69 10.14 -10.73 -3.61
N GLU A 70 9.70 -10.67 -4.86
CA GLU A 70 10.10 -11.63 -5.90
C GLU A 70 11.60 -11.56 -6.21
N ASN A 71 12.16 -10.35 -6.32
CA ASN A 71 13.56 -10.17 -6.71
C ASN A 71 14.55 -10.30 -5.55
N ASN A 72 14.12 -10.13 -4.31
CA ASN A 72 14.95 -10.12 -3.11
C ASN A 72 14.40 -11.08 -2.03
N HIS A 73 13.94 -12.25 -2.45
CA HIS A 73 13.27 -13.21 -1.57
C HIS A 73 14.15 -13.66 -0.38
N ASP A 74 15.45 -13.66 -0.51
CA ASP A 74 16.43 -13.93 0.56
C ASP A 74 16.37 -12.92 1.72
N VAL A 75 15.78 -11.75 1.52
CA VAL A 75 15.53 -10.74 2.57
C VAL A 75 14.26 -11.03 3.35
N TYR A 76 13.25 -11.60 2.68
CA TYR A 76 11.91 -11.79 3.22
C TYR A 76 11.63 -13.18 3.76
N PHE A 77 12.35 -14.20 3.28
CA PHE A 77 12.19 -15.59 3.67
C PHE A 77 13.47 -16.16 4.24
N ASN A 78 13.37 -17.02 5.26
CA ASN A 78 14.49 -17.82 5.67
C ASN A 78 14.60 -19.04 4.74
N ASP A 79 15.80 -19.59 4.59
CA ASP A 79 16.03 -20.78 3.74
C ASP A 79 15.10 -21.94 4.13
N ASP A 80 14.82 -22.14 5.42
CA ASP A 80 13.95 -23.20 5.94
C ASP A 80 12.46 -23.03 5.56
N ASP A 81 12.05 -21.83 5.17
CA ASP A 81 10.66 -21.51 4.80
C ASP A 81 10.40 -21.70 3.29
N LEU A 82 11.46 -21.85 2.50
CA LEU A 82 11.34 -22.05 1.06
C LEU A 82 10.93 -23.48 0.71
N PRO A 83 10.26 -23.72 -0.44
CA PRO A 83 10.04 -25.05 -0.94
C PRO A 83 11.34 -25.70 -1.45
N LEU A 84 11.30 -27.01 -1.64
CA LEU A 84 12.36 -27.70 -2.37
C LEU A 84 12.30 -27.30 -3.85
N SER A 85 13.46 -27.16 -4.50
CA SER A 85 13.51 -27.00 -5.95
C SER A 85 13.13 -28.30 -6.66
N ASP A 86 12.72 -28.21 -7.93
CA ASP A 86 12.39 -29.39 -8.75
C ASP A 86 13.56 -30.38 -8.80
N ASP A 87 14.80 -29.87 -8.87
CA ASP A 87 16.02 -30.70 -8.88
C ASP A 87 16.22 -31.42 -7.54
N GLN A 88 15.95 -30.77 -6.42
CA GLN A 88 15.99 -31.36 -5.08
C GLN A 88 14.92 -32.43 -4.89
N GLU A 89 13.68 -32.18 -5.37
CA GLU A 89 12.60 -33.17 -5.33
C GLU A 89 12.94 -34.41 -6.17
N GLU A 90 13.50 -34.21 -7.36
CA GLU A 90 13.95 -35.31 -8.20
C GLU A 90 15.08 -36.14 -7.55
N LEU A 91 16.04 -35.44 -6.92
CA LEU A 91 17.16 -36.08 -6.21
C LEU A 91 16.62 -36.92 -5.03
N ILE A 92 15.76 -36.35 -4.18
CA ILE A 92 15.13 -37.08 -3.07
C ILE A 92 14.38 -38.31 -3.59
N SER A 93 13.60 -38.17 -4.64
CA SER A 93 12.87 -39.30 -5.25
C SER A 93 13.81 -40.42 -5.73
N ASN A 94 14.99 -40.06 -6.24
CA ASN A 94 15.98 -41.03 -6.66
C ASN A 94 16.67 -41.73 -5.47
N LEU A 95 16.95 -40.98 -4.40
CA LEU A 95 17.51 -41.53 -3.16
C LEU A 95 16.51 -42.46 -2.45
N GLU A 96 15.24 -42.09 -2.41
CA GLU A 96 14.17 -42.96 -1.87
C GLU A 96 14.05 -44.27 -2.61
N LYS A 97 14.14 -44.25 -3.95
CA LYS A 97 14.18 -45.49 -4.77
C LYS A 97 15.43 -46.34 -4.50
N LYS A 98 16.57 -45.68 -4.22
CA LYS A 98 17.80 -46.37 -3.82
C LYS A 98 17.58 -47.10 -2.50
N ILE A 99 17.00 -46.46 -1.49
CA ILE A 99 16.66 -47.04 -0.18
C ILE A 99 15.72 -48.25 -0.38
N GLU A 100 14.67 -48.15 -1.21
CA GLU A 100 13.76 -49.24 -1.51
C GLU A 100 14.51 -50.43 -2.13
N ALA A 101 15.43 -50.20 -3.06
CA ALA A 101 16.25 -51.22 -3.66
C ALA A 101 17.18 -51.90 -2.65
N LEU A 102 17.74 -51.17 -1.71
CA LEU A 102 18.58 -51.68 -0.63
C LEU A 102 17.76 -52.57 0.33
N HIS A 103 16.57 -52.14 0.74
CA HIS A 103 15.68 -52.95 1.56
C HIS A 103 15.29 -54.27 0.83
N ASN A 104 14.98 -54.21 -0.45
CA ASN A 104 14.68 -55.43 -1.24
C ASN A 104 15.90 -56.39 -1.30
N LYS A 105 17.12 -55.84 -1.30
CA LYS A 105 18.36 -56.64 -1.26
C LYS A 105 18.52 -57.32 0.11
N ILE A 106 18.29 -56.65 1.21
CA ILE A 106 18.26 -57.19 2.58
C ILE A 106 17.26 -58.35 2.66
N ASP A 107 16.04 -58.15 2.14
CA ASP A 107 15.01 -59.19 2.16
C ASP A 107 15.42 -60.44 1.36
N SER A 108 16.12 -60.24 0.25
CA SER A 108 16.65 -61.35 -0.55
C SER A 108 17.75 -62.12 0.19
N ILE A 109 18.67 -61.45 0.88
CA ILE A 109 19.71 -62.05 1.70
C ILE A 109 19.10 -62.88 2.82
N ARG A 110 18.15 -62.32 3.55
CA ARG A 110 17.42 -63.00 4.64
C ARG A 110 16.64 -64.23 4.17
N GLN A 111 16.11 -64.23 2.96
CA GLN A 111 15.40 -65.36 2.40
C GLN A 111 16.31 -66.50 1.96
N ASN A 112 17.53 -66.17 1.61
CA ASN A 112 18.52 -67.16 1.09
C ASN A 112 19.43 -67.73 2.16
N ASP A 113 19.27 -67.40 3.46
CA ASP A 113 20.06 -67.86 4.58
C ASP A 113 21.59 -67.53 4.39
N GLU A 114 21.89 -66.41 3.72
CA GLU A 114 23.25 -65.89 3.53
C GLU A 114 23.75 -65.17 4.81
N GLU A 115 25.10 -65.02 4.97
CA GLU A 115 25.69 -64.51 6.21
C GLU A 115 25.28 -63.06 6.51
N ASP A 116 25.06 -62.74 7.79
CA ASP A 116 24.62 -61.39 8.29
C ASP A 116 25.62 -60.24 8.03
N ASP A 117 26.92 -60.58 7.78
CA ASP A 117 27.98 -59.57 7.53
C ASP A 117 27.71 -58.67 6.30
N ASP A 118 26.92 -59.17 5.29
CA ASP A 118 26.55 -58.38 4.13
C ASP A 118 25.36 -57.42 4.41
N ILE A 119 24.58 -57.66 5.47
CA ILE A 119 23.45 -56.83 5.86
C ILE A 119 23.86 -55.56 6.55
N ASP A 120 24.85 -55.65 7.47
CA ASP A 120 25.36 -54.48 8.23
C ASP A 120 25.85 -53.37 7.30
N GLY A 121 26.59 -53.74 6.21
CA GLY A 121 27.05 -52.73 5.25
C GLY A 121 25.92 -52.11 4.41
N ILE A 122 24.83 -52.85 4.17
CA ILE A 122 23.66 -52.29 3.47
C ILE A 122 22.84 -51.38 4.39
N GLU A 123 22.74 -51.74 5.68
CA GLU A 123 22.05 -50.89 6.68
C GLU A 123 22.80 -49.57 6.91
N GLU A 124 24.14 -49.57 6.89
CA GLU A 124 24.97 -48.36 6.95
C GLU A 124 24.76 -47.49 5.68
N GLU A 125 24.67 -48.09 4.48
CA GLU A 125 24.37 -47.36 3.23
C GLU A 125 22.95 -46.73 3.25
N ILE A 126 21.98 -47.39 3.86
CA ILE A 126 20.62 -46.84 4.02
C ILE A 126 20.69 -45.63 4.95
N GLU A 127 21.33 -45.72 6.12
CA GLU A 127 21.47 -44.61 7.06
C GLU A 127 22.19 -43.41 6.43
N GLU A 128 23.25 -43.65 5.68
CA GLU A 128 23.96 -42.56 4.94
C GLU A 128 23.01 -41.89 3.91
N THR A 129 22.22 -42.69 3.19
CA THR A 129 21.26 -42.16 2.18
C THR A 129 20.10 -41.42 2.83
N GLU A 130 19.61 -41.88 4.00
CA GLU A 130 18.58 -41.17 4.77
C GLU A 130 19.10 -39.83 5.29
N ASN A 131 20.35 -39.76 5.78
CA ASN A 131 20.98 -38.53 6.21
C ASN A 131 21.16 -37.54 5.03
N GLU A 132 21.51 -38.03 3.83
CA GLU A 132 21.61 -37.20 2.63
C GLU A 132 20.24 -36.57 2.28
N ILE A 133 19.14 -37.33 2.41
CA ILE A 133 17.78 -36.80 2.22
C ILE A 133 17.43 -35.74 3.28
N GLU A 134 17.83 -35.94 4.53
CA GLU A 134 17.58 -34.98 5.61
C GLU A 134 18.38 -33.68 5.40
N ASP A 135 19.61 -33.80 4.94
CA ASP A 135 20.46 -32.63 4.59
C ASP A 135 19.86 -31.82 3.44
N ILE A 136 19.34 -32.47 2.39
CA ILE A 136 18.67 -31.79 1.29
C ILE A 136 17.38 -31.09 1.77
N LYS A 137 16.57 -31.74 2.60
CA LYS A 137 15.33 -31.18 3.14
C LYS A 137 15.59 -30.01 4.10
N SER A 138 16.76 -29.97 4.74
CA SER A 138 17.13 -28.89 5.67
C SER A 138 17.71 -27.66 4.97
N SER A 139 17.94 -27.71 3.67
CA SER A 139 18.49 -26.62 2.87
C SER A 139 17.73 -26.48 1.54
N PRO A 140 16.46 -26.09 1.59
CA PRO A 140 15.66 -25.92 0.37
C PRO A 140 16.21 -24.78 -0.50
N GLU A 141 16.16 -24.98 -1.81
CA GLU A 141 16.70 -24.06 -2.83
C GLU A 141 15.60 -23.62 -3.83
N GLY A 142 14.35 -23.82 -3.49
CA GLY A 142 13.23 -23.45 -4.34
C GLY A 142 12.90 -21.97 -4.26
N GLU A 143 12.18 -21.49 -5.24
CA GLU A 143 11.64 -20.13 -5.22
C GLU A 143 10.39 -20.08 -4.32
N PRO A 144 10.11 -18.92 -3.68
CA PRO A 144 8.93 -18.77 -2.87
C PRO A 144 7.65 -19.00 -3.72
N THR A 145 6.69 -19.64 -3.12
CA THR A 145 5.38 -19.82 -3.76
C THR A 145 4.61 -18.51 -3.83
N GLN A 146 3.69 -18.37 -4.79
CA GLN A 146 2.85 -17.15 -4.88
C GLN A 146 2.13 -16.85 -3.57
N THR A 147 1.68 -17.86 -2.84
CA THR A 147 1.05 -17.65 -1.53
C THR A 147 2.00 -17.03 -0.51
N GLN A 148 3.26 -17.44 -0.49
CA GLN A 148 4.28 -16.85 0.40
C GLN A 148 4.57 -15.40 0.02
N ILE A 149 4.66 -15.11 -1.28
CA ILE A 149 4.83 -13.74 -1.79
C ILE A 149 3.62 -12.89 -1.38
N ASP A 150 2.41 -13.35 -1.63
CA ASP A 150 1.18 -12.65 -1.26
C ASP A 150 1.12 -12.35 0.24
N ASP A 151 1.45 -13.33 1.10
CA ASP A 151 1.48 -13.17 2.56
C ASP A 151 2.55 -12.15 3.00
N ALA A 152 3.73 -12.16 2.39
CA ALA A 152 4.79 -11.18 2.67
C ALA A 152 4.38 -9.77 2.25
N VAL A 153 3.81 -9.63 1.05
CA VAL A 153 3.28 -8.34 0.55
C VAL A 153 2.15 -7.84 1.45
N ASP A 154 1.21 -8.69 1.85
CA ASP A 154 0.12 -8.30 2.74
C ASP A 154 0.62 -7.80 4.10
N ASN A 155 1.70 -8.36 4.63
CA ASN A 155 2.34 -7.88 5.86
C ASN A 155 2.96 -6.48 5.67
N LEU A 156 3.64 -6.23 4.55
CA LEU A 156 4.18 -4.90 4.22
C LEU A 156 3.06 -3.89 4.00
N MET A 157 2.01 -4.27 3.30
CA MET A 157 0.83 -3.44 3.08
C MET A 157 0.08 -3.08 4.37
N TYR A 158 0.11 -3.95 5.37
CA TYR A 158 -0.46 -3.62 6.68
C TYR A 158 0.23 -2.40 7.30
N GLU A 159 1.55 -2.28 7.19
CA GLU A 159 2.30 -1.13 7.70
C GLU A 159 1.98 0.14 6.88
N VAL A 160 1.94 0.05 5.56
CA VAL A 160 1.55 1.16 4.67
C VAL A 160 0.15 1.70 5.02
N ASN A 161 -0.82 0.80 5.20
CA ASN A 161 -2.19 1.19 5.51
C ASN A 161 -2.34 1.85 6.89
N ASN A 162 -1.43 1.57 7.83
CA ASN A 162 -1.44 2.18 9.15
C ASN A 162 -0.81 3.58 9.17
N ASP A 163 0.16 3.85 8.31
CA ASP A 163 0.85 5.15 8.22
C ASP A 163 1.28 5.45 6.77
N PRO A 164 0.32 5.73 5.88
CA PRO A 164 0.60 5.96 4.46
C PRO A 164 1.50 7.18 4.21
N ILE A 165 1.35 8.25 5.01
CA ILE A 165 2.15 9.47 4.84
C ILE A 165 3.63 9.20 5.07
N SER A 166 3.98 8.49 6.15
CA SER A 166 5.37 8.13 6.41
C SER A 166 5.96 7.29 5.30
N HIS A 167 5.23 6.28 4.82
CA HIS A 167 5.72 5.43 3.73
C HIS A 167 5.93 6.18 2.42
N ILE A 168 4.97 7.03 2.03
CA ILE A 168 5.08 7.90 0.84
C ILE A 168 6.32 8.80 0.97
N THR A 169 6.49 9.44 2.13
CA THR A 169 7.59 10.39 2.38
C THR A 169 8.95 9.69 2.45
N ASP A 170 9.05 8.55 3.11
CA ASP A 170 10.30 7.78 3.26
C ASP A 170 10.81 7.25 1.92
N MET A 171 9.91 6.95 0.99
CA MET A 171 10.25 6.61 -0.38
C MET A 171 10.59 7.82 -1.25
N GLY A 172 10.46 9.05 -0.72
CA GLY A 172 10.72 10.29 -1.44
C GLY A 172 9.68 10.59 -2.52
N LEU A 173 8.48 10.06 -2.36
CA LEU A 173 7.35 10.30 -3.25
C LEU A 173 6.63 11.59 -2.87
N ASP A 174 5.99 12.20 -3.86
CA ASP A 174 5.17 13.39 -3.66
C ASP A 174 3.78 12.97 -3.21
N ILE A 175 3.37 13.42 -2.02
CA ILE A 175 2.07 13.11 -1.42
C ILE A 175 0.90 13.59 -2.28
N ASP A 176 1.09 14.68 -3.03
CA ASP A 176 0.06 15.26 -3.91
C ASP A 176 -0.46 14.26 -4.93
N ASN A 177 0.34 13.25 -5.29
CA ASN A 177 -0.06 12.20 -6.22
C ASN A 177 -1.03 11.16 -5.62
N PHE A 178 -1.27 11.21 -4.31
CA PHE A 178 -2.08 10.23 -3.59
C PHE A 178 -3.29 10.87 -2.89
N ILE A 179 -3.60 12.12 -3.18
CA ILE A 179 -4.73 12.84 -2.58
C ILE A 179 -5.93 12.87 -3.52
N ASP A 180 -7.10 12.55 -2.98
CA ASP A 180 -8.36 12.86 -3.64
C ASP A 180 -8.65 14.36 -3.49
N VAL A 181 -8.25 15.12 -4.52
CA VAL A 181 -8.32 16.59 -4.52
C VAL A 181 -9.76 17.07 -4.52
N ASP A 182 -10.67 16.37 -5.19
CA ASP A 182 -12.08 16.76 -5.25
C ASP A 182 -12.72 16.60 -3.86
N GLU A 183 -12.47 15.49 -3.15
CA GLU A 183 -12.95 15.29 -1.78
C GLU A 183 -12.30 16.27 -0.80
N LEU A 184 -11.02 16.59 -0.96
CA LEU A 184 -10.32 17.58 -0.14
C LEU A 184 -10.95 18.96 -0.27
N ILE A 185 -11.22 19.42 -1.49
CA ILE A 185 -11.87 20.71 -1.74
C ILE A 185 -13.25 20.77 -1.08
N ASP A 186 -14.05 19.75 -1.29
CA ASP A 186 -15.36 19.63 -0.67
C ASP A 186 -15.25 19.64 0.86
N GLY A 187 -14.25 18.97 1.41
CA GLY A 187 -13.94 18.95 2.83
C GLY A 187 -13.63 20.33 3.40
N VAL A 188 -12.76 21.11 2.73
CA VAL A 188 -12.41 22.49 3.12
C VAL A 188 -13.67 23.35 3.17
N LEU A 189 -14.48 23.34 2.10
CA LEU A 189 -15.67 24.16 2.01
C LEU A 189 -16.77 23.75 3.02
N ASN A 190 -16.84 22.46 3.35
CA ASN A 190 -17.81 21.97 4.35
C ASN A 190 -17.38 22.28 5.79
N MET A 191 -16.07 22.24 6.10
CA MET A 191 -15.57 22.51 7.46
C MET A 191 -15.47 23.98 7.77
N ASP A 192 -14.83 24.74 6.90
CA ASP A 192 -14.53 26.16 7.13
C ASP A 192 -15.62 27.09 6.57
N GLY A 193 -16.50 26.56 5.73
CA GLY A 193 -17.43 27.36 4.95
C GLY A 193 -16.73 28.14 3.84
N MET A 194 -17.49 28.93 3.11
CA MET A 194 -16.98 29.73 1.99
C MET A 194 -16.39 31.08 2.42
N GLY A 195 -16.63 31.49 3.69
CA GLY A 195 -16.16 32.76 4.23
C GLY A 195 -14.66 32.94 4.08
N PRO A 196 -13.83 32.03 4.63
CA PRO A 196 -12.36 32.12 4.54
C PRO A 196 -11.83 32.14 3.10
N SER A 197 -12.51 31.46 2.19
CA SER A 197 -12.11 31.39 0.78
C SER A 197 -12.51 32.61 -0.04
N LEU A 198 -13.64 33.24 0.27
CA LEU A 198 -14.24 34.30 -0.55
C LEU A 198 -14.19 35.70 0.08
N SER A 199 -14.00 35.80 1.40
CA SER A 199 -13.83 37.08 2.09
C SER A 199 -12.39 37.31 2.46
N SER A 200 -11.66 38.07 1.66
CA SER A 200 -10.26 38.41 1.93
C SER A 200 -10.08 39.45 3.05
N TYR A 201 -11.13 40.07 3.51
CA TYR A 201 -11.06 41.10 4.56
C TYR A 201 -11.24 40.54 5.97
N ASP A 202 -12.30 39.77 6.20
CA ASP A 202 -12.65 39.29 7.55
C ASP A 202 -12.89 37.78 7.65
N GLY A 203 -12.90 37.08 6.51
CA GLY A 203 -13.16 35.64 6.45
C GLY A 203 -14.63 35.27 6.75
N GLU A 204 -15.54 36.27 6.79
CA GLU A 204 -16.93 36.06 7.20
C GLU A 204 -17.87 35.93 6.00
N GLN A 205 -18.87 35.06 6.15
CA GLN A 205 -19.99 34.91 5.24
C GLN A 205 -21.20 35.64 5.81
N HIS A 206 -21.78 36.55 5.03
CA HIS A 206 -23.02 37.22 5.39
C HIS A 206 -24.15 36.71 4.50
N GLU A 207 -25.35 36.61 5.07
CA GLU A 207 -26.52 36.13 4.36
C GLU A 207 -27.61 37.24 4.29
N VAL A 208 -28.10 37.48 3.10
CA VAL A 208 -29.15 38.48 2.85
C VAL A 208 -30.28 37.84 2.07
N LYS A 209 -31.52 38.04 2.53
CA LYS A 209 -32.70 37.55 1.84
C LYS A 209 -33.38 38.68 1.04
N ILE A 210 -33.44 38.53 -0.28
CA ILE A 210 -34.05 39.48 -1.18
C ILE A 210 -35.13 38.75 -2.01
N ASN A 211 -36.37 39.19 -1.93
CA ASN A 211 -37.51 38.58 -2.67
C ASN A 211 -37.58 37.06 -2.54
N ASP A 212 -37.52 36.56 -1.30
CA ASP A 212 -37.49 35.12 -0.95
C ASP A 212 -36.29 34.31 -1.43
N THR A 213 -35.30 34.93 -2.04
CA THR A 213 -34.02 34.28 -2.44
C THR A 213 -32.96 34.68 -1.45
N TRP A 214 -32.18 33.69 -0.97
CA TRP A 214 -30.99 33.91 -0.17
C TRP A 214 -29.78 34.20 -1.05
N TYR A 215 -29.02 35.25 -0.66
CA TYR A 215 -27.76 35.65 -1.26
C TYR A 215 -26.67 35.59 -0.20
N TYR A 216 -25.49 35.19 -0.61
CA TYR A 216 -24.27 35.11 0.18
C TYR A 216 -23.38 36.28 -0.21
N VAL A 217 -22.86 36.98 0.78
CA VAL A 217 -22.16 38.25 0.62
C VAL A 217 -20.81 38.16 1.34
N TYR A 218 -19.75 38.46 0.62
CA TYR A 218 -18.39 38.37 1.10
C TYR A 218 -17.68 39.71 0.86
N ARG A 219 -16.96 40.20 1.89
CA ARG A 219 -16.16 41.39 1.76
C ARG A 219 -14.78 41.08 1.22
N VAL A 220 -14.38 41.72 0.11
CA VAL A 220 -13.10 41.42 -0.61
C VAL A 220 -12.01 42.45 -0.41
N ASP A 221 -12.26 43.53 0.38
CA ASP A 221 -11.27 44.58 0.74
C ASP A 221 -11.59 45.27 2.05
#